data_82b413ea4d7719057529f093cf4092d6
#
_entry.id   82b413ea4d7719057529f093cf4092d6
#
_cell.length_a   1.000
_cell.length_b   1.000
_cell.length_c   1.000
_cell.angle_alpha   90.00
_cell.angle_beta   90.00
_cell.angle_gamma   90.00
#
_symmetry.space_group_name_H-M   'P 1'
#
loop_
_entity.id
_entity.type
_entity.pdbx_description
1 polymer ?
#
loop_
_entity_poly.entity_id
_entity_poly.type
_entity_poly.pdbx_seq_one_letter_code
_entity_poly.pdbx_strand_id
1 'polypeptide(L)'
;DTSRTIIVQFDLGSAKLSPAARSSLNGAMSTLLSARQIMIVGRTDNTGPLAFNESLALARALAVRDHLLSTHPRLTPTLSVKARGACCFIAANDTLAGRTQNRRAEVIFQMSGENLP
;
A
#
# COMPACT_ATOMS: atom_id res chain seq x y z
N ASP A 1 14.42 2.42 -14.56
CA ASP A 1 13.73 2.49 -13.29
C ASP A 1 13.72 1.14 -12.60
N THR A 2 14.12 1.12 -11.35
CA THR A 2 14.27 -0.10 -10.56
C THR A 2 13.24 -0.25 -9.46
N SER A 3 12.23 0.62 -9.41
CA SER A 3 11.20 0.49 -8.38
C SER A 3 10.26 -0.67 -8.69
N ARG A 4 9.78 -1.32 -7.63
CA ARG A 4 8.84 -2.44 -7.68
C ARG A 4 7.65 -2.12 -6.79
N THR A 5 6.52 -2.74 -7.08
CA THR A 5 5.29 -2.46 -6.35
C THR A 5 4.60 -3.74 -5.95
N ILE A 6 4.17 -3.80 -4.69
CA ILE A 6 3.28 -4.83 -4.18
C ILE A 6 1.92 -4.18 -3.95
N ILE A 7 0.85 -4.80 -4.44
CA ILE A 7 -0.51 -4.30 -4.29
C ILE A 7 -1.23 -5.08 -3.20
N VAL A 8 -1.83 -4.36 -2.27
CA VAL A 8 -2.67 -4.92 -1.20
C VAL A 8 -4.07 -4.36 -1.36
N GLN A 9 -5.06 -5.21 -1.57
CA GLN A 9 -6.44 -4.80 -1.77
C GLN A 9 -7.23 -4.79 -0.46
N PHE A 10 -8.25 -3.94 -0.40
CA PHE A 10 -9.10 -3.75 0.78
C PHE A 10 -10.56 -3.83 0.40
N ASP A 11 -11.38 -4.26 1.35
CA ASP A 11 -12.83 -4.23 1.20
C ASP A 11 -13.37 -2.81 1.26
N LEU A 12 -14.59 -2.62 0.79
CA LEU A 12 -15.26 -1.33 0.78
C LEU A 12 -15.27 -0.73 2.20
N GLY A 13 -14.82 0.52 2.29
CA GLY A 13 -14.84 1.26 3.55
C GLY A 13 -13.93 0.72 4.65
N SER A 14 -13.05 -0.21 4.32
CA SER A 14 -12.23 -0.91 5.33
C SER A 14 -10.74 -0.64 5.12
N ALA A 15 -10.02 -0.53 6.22
CA ALA A 15 -8.54 -0.52 6.25
C ALA A 15 -8.00 -1.75 6.97
N LYS A 16 -8.81 -2.79 7.11
CA LYS A 16 -8.39 -4.03 7.76
C LYS A 16 -7.67 -4.92 6.76
N LEU A 17 -6.48 -5.39 7.12
CA LEU A 17 -5.74 -6.35 6.30
C LEU A 17 -6.40 -7.73 6.38
N SER A 18 -6.70 -8.29 5.22
CA SER A 18 -7.20 -9.66 5.13
C SER A 18 -6.07 -10.65 5.46
N PRO A 19 -6.40 -11.91 5.79
CA PRO A 19 -5.36 -12.94 5.93
C PRO A 19 -4.50 -13.09 4.67
N ALA A 20 -5.10 -12.99 3.50
CA ALA A 20 -4.36 -13.06 2.23
C ALA A 20 -3.40 -11.88 2.08
N ALA A 21 -3.81 -10.67 2.47
CA ALA A 21 -2.96 -9.49 2.43
C ALA A 21 -1.76 -9.66 3.38
N ARG A 22 -2.01 -10.10 4.60
CA ARG A 22 -0.93 -10.34 5.57
C ARG A 22 0.04 -11.40 5.07
N SER A 23 -0.47 -12.48 4.50
CA SER A 23 0.36 -13.53 3.94
C SER A 23 1.23 -13.02 2.79
N SER A 24 0.66 -12.19 1.91
CA SER A 24 1.40 -11.58 0.81
C SER A 24 2.54 -10.70 1.31
N LEU A 25 2.28 -9.87 2.32
CA LEU A 25 3.30 -9.01 2.91
C LEU A 25 4.38 -9.82 3.60
N ASN A 26 3.99 -10.86 4.34
CA ASN A 26 4.94 -11.74 5.01
C ASN A 26 5.85 -12.45 3.99
N GLY A 27 5.27 -12.89 2.87
CA GLY A 27 6.04 -13.53 1.80
C GLY A 27 7.04 -12.60 1.11
N ALA A 28 6.80 -11.29 1.16
CA ALA A 28 7.70 -10.29 0.58
C ALA A 28 8.70 -9.75 1.59
N MET A 29 8.64 -10.16 2.84
CA MET A 29 9.39 -9.51 3.92
C MET A 29 10.90 -9.56 3.69
N SER A 30 11.45 -10.69 3.25
CA SER A 30 12.89 -10.79 3.02
C SER A 30 13.36 -9.79 1.95
N THR A 31 12.55 -9.59 0.92
CA THR A 31 12.84 -8.61 -0.13
C THR A 31 12.76 -7.19 0.44
N LEU A 32 11.72 -6.89 1.21
CA LEU A 32 11.55 -5.55 1.79
C LEU A 32 12.66 -5.21 2.77
N LEU A 33 13.19 -6.19 3.50
CA LEU A 33 14.30 -5.97 4.42
C LEU A 33 15.58 -5.57 3.69
N SER A 34 15.71 -5.92 2.42
CA SER A 34 16.84 -5.54 1.59
C SER A 34 16.61 -4.24 0.82
N ALA A 35 15.42 -3.67 0.91
CA ALA A 35 15.09 -2.46 0.17
C ALA A 35 15.80 -1.25 0.77
N ARG A 36 16.25 -0.35 -0.10
CA ARG A 36 16.83 0.91 0.29
C ARG A 36 15.77 1.90 0.75
N GLN A 37 14.61 1.85 0.14
CA GLN A 37 13.52 2.78 0.40
C GLN A 37 12.19 2.08 0.14
N ILE A 38 11.22 2.32 1.00
CA ILE A 38 9.87 1.77 0.89
C ILE A 38 8.86 2.90 1.09
N MET A 39 7.99 3.10 0.11
CA MET A 39 6.89 4.06 0.22
C MET A 39 5.57 3.31 0.19
N ILE A 40 4.72 3.55 1.18
CA ILE A 40 3.40 2.94 1.25
C ILE A 40 2.38 4.02 0.93
N VAL A 41 1.60 3.80 -0.15
CA VAL A 41 0.60 4.76 -0.61
C VAL A 41 -0.77 4.15 -0.47
N GLY A 42 -1.61 4.75 0.38
CA GLY A 42 -3.00 4.34 0.53
C GLY A 42 -3.86 4.96 -0.56
N ARG A 43 -4.77 4.15 -1.10
CA ARG A 43 -5.66 4.52 -2.20
C ARG A 43 -7.10 4.16 -1.87
N THR A 44 -8.05 4.76 -2.57
CA THR A 44 -9.47 4.43 -2.46
C THR A 44 -10.09 4.38 -3.85
N ASP A 45 -11.34 3.87 -3.94
CA ASP A 45 -12.19 4.16 -5.08
C ASP A 45 -12.83 5.55 -4.87
N ASN A 46 -13.82 5.92 -5.68
CA ASN A 46 -14.47 7.24 -5.58
C ASN A 46 -15.79 7.21 -4.78
N THR A 47 -16.04 6.15 -4.01
CA THR A 47 -17.27 6.03 -3.23
C THR A 47 -17.21 6.91 -1.98
N GLY A 48 -18.23 7.77 -1.80
CA GLY A 48 -18.37 8.58 -0.60
C GLY A 48 -17.62 9.91 -0.64
N PRO A 49 -17.67 10.66 0.47
CA PRO A 49 -17.08 12.00 0.53
C PRO A 49 -15.56 11.99 0.40
N LEU A 50 -15.03 13.06 -0.17
CA LEU A 50 -13.59 13.21 -0.39
C LEU A 50 -12.80 13.14 0.92
N ALA A 51 -13.26 13.85 1.96
CA ALA A 51 -12.56 13.86 3.24
C ALA A 51 -12.52 12.47 3.87
N PHE A 52 -13.60 11.70 3.74
CA PHE A 52 -13.62 10.32 4.22
C PHE A 52 -12.59 9.46 3.48
N ASN A 53 -12.50 9.62 2.17
CA ASN A 53 -11.56 8.84 1.36
C ASN A 53 -10.11 9.20 1.66
N GLU A 54 -9.82 10.45 1.97
CA GLU A 54 -8.47 10.84 2.40
C GLU A 54 -8.09 10.14 3.71
N SER A 55 -8.99 10.13 4.68
CA SER A 55 -8.76 9.44 5.96
C SER A 55 -8.62 7.93 5.76
N LEU A 56 -9.44 7.34 4.88
CA LEU A 56 -9.41 5.92 4.59
C LEU A 56 -8.08 5.53 3.90
N ALA A 57 -7.63 6.35 2.96
CA ALA A 57 -6.35 6.14 2.29
C ALA A 57 -5.20 6.10 3.30
N LEU A 58 -5.19 7.06 4.24
CA LEU A 58 -4.18 7.09 5.28
C LEU A 58 -4.27 5.84 6.16
N ALA A 59 -5.46 5.47 6.58
CA ALA A 59 -5.67 4.29 7.42
C ALA A 59 -5.16 3.01 6.74
N ARG A 60 -5.38 2.87 5.43
CA ARG A 60 -4.89 1.73 4.66
C ARG A 60 -3.37 1.68 4.62
N ALA A 61 -2.74 2.82 4.38
CA ALA A 61 -1.28 2.89 4.38
C ALA A 61 -0.70 2.57 5.76
N LEU A 62 -1.32 3.11 6.82
CA LEU A 62 -0.89 2.85 8.19
C LEU A 62 -1.08 1.39 8.59
N ALA A 63 -2.14 0.74 8.13
CA ALA A 63 -2.36 -0.68 8.40
C ALA A 63 -1.22 -1.54 7.84
N VAL A 64 -0.77 -1.23 6.63
CA VAL A 64 0.37 -1.93 6.01
C VAL A 64 1.64 -1.64 6.79
N ARG A 65 1.92 -0.36 7.09
CA ARG A 65 3.10 0.02 7.87
C ARG A 65 3.15 -0.71 9.21
N ASP A 66 2.06 -0.69 9.94
CA ASP A 66 2.02 -1.28 11.28
C ASP A 66 2.23 -2.79 11.22
N HIS A 67 1.71 -3.44 10.18
CA HIS A 67 1.96 -4.87 9.99
C HIS A 67 3.44 -5.15 9.78
N LEU A 68 4.11 -4.38 8.91
CA LEU A 68 5.53 -4.58 8.65
C LEU A 68 6.37 -4.31 9.89
N LEU A 69 6.06 -3.25 10.63
CA LEU A 69 6.82 -2.87 11.82
C LEU A 69 6.56 -3.78 13.01
N SER A 70 5.44 -4.50 13.03
CA SER A 70 5.11 -5.39 14.16
C SER A 70 6.15 -6.48 14.35
N THR A 71 6.77 -6.95 13.28
CA THR A 71 7.79 -7.99 13.34
C THR A 71 9.19 -7.48 13.00
N HIS A 72 9.30 -6.34 12.32
CA HIS A 72 10.58 -5.79 11.88
C HIS A 72 10.66 -4.29 12.16
N PRO A 73 10.75 -3.89 13.45
CA PRO A 73 10.75 -2.45 13.82
C PRO A 73 11.89 -1.66 13.20
N ARG A 74 13.00 -2.29 12.86
CA ARG A 74 14.14 -1.60 12.25
C ARG A 74 13.88 -1.09 10.84
N LEU A 75 12.73 -1.45 10.24
CA LEU A 75 12.31 -0.86 8.96
C LEU A 75 11.89 0.60 9.09
N THR A 76 11.68 1.10 10.31
CA THR A 76 11.15 2.46 10.55
C THR A 76 11.83 3.54 9.71
N PRO A 77 13.16 3.65 9.67
CA PRO A 77 13.79 4.72 8.89
C PRO A 77 13.68 4.53 7.38
N THR A 78 13.35 3.32 6.92
CA THR A 78 13.23 3.00 5.50
C THR A 78 11.83 3.31 4.97
N LEU A 79 10.82 3.32 5.86
CA LEU A 79 9.42 3.46 5.49
C LEU A 79 8.97 4.91 5.43
N SER A 80 8.16 5.23 4.42
CA SER A 80 7.38 6.47 4.37
C SER A 80 5.95 6.12 3.96
N VAL A 81 5.01 7.00 4.32
CA VAL A 81 3.58 6.78 4.13
C VAL A 81 2.99 7.98 3.41
N LYS A 82 2.13 7.72 2.42
CA LYS A 82 1.34 8.73 1.74
C LYS A 82 -0.12 8.31 1.65
N ALA A 83 -1.01 9.27 1.73
CA ALA A 83 -2.44 9.07 1.52
C ALA A 83 -2.86 9.78 0.24
N ARG A 84 -3.51 9.05 -0.67
CA ARG A 84 -4.02 9.62 -1.92
C ARG A 84 -5.40 9.05 -2.21
N GLY A 85 -6.35 9.48 -1.39
CA GLY A 85 -7.73 9.06 -1.55
C GLY A 85 -8.40 9.75 -2.71
N ALA A 86 -9.30 9.04 -3.39
CA ALA A 86 -10.16 9.57 -4.45
C ALA A 86 -9.39 10.20 -5.60
N CYS A 87 -8.22 9.66 -5.93
CA CYS A 87 -7.47 10.11 -7.12
C CYS A 87 -6.67 8.95 -7.71
N CYS A 88 -6.14 9.20 -8.88
CA CYS A 88 -5.10 8.38 -9.47
C CYS A 88 -5.55 6.91 -9.62
N PHE A 89 -6.78 6.73 -10.10
CA PHE A 89 -7.41 5.42 -10.19
C PHE A 89 -6.74 4.57 -11.27
N ILE A 90 -6.61 3.27 -10.98
CA ILE A 90 -6.04 2.33 -11.97
C ILE A 90 -7.12 1.60 -12.76
N ALA A 91 -8.39 1.78 -12.38
CA ALA A 91 -9.51 1.11 -13.02
C ALA A 91 -10.74 2.01 -12.98
N ALA A 92 -11.77 1.64 -13.73
CA ALA A 92 -13.02 2.38 -13.77
C ALA A 92 -13.78 2.26 -12.46
N ASN A 93 -14.35 3.38 -11.97
CA ASN A 93 -15.14 3.39 -10.75
C ASN A 93 -16.62 3.07 -10.98
N ASP A 94 -17.05 2.93 -12.23
CA ASP A 94 -18.44 2.64 -12.58
C ASP A 94 -18.75 1.14 -12.60
N THR A 95 -17.76 0.29 -12.34
CA THR A 95 -17.93 -1.15 -12.23
C THR A 95 -17.47 -1.63 -10.86
N LEU A 96 -18.06 -2.72 -10.37
CA LEU A 96 -17.64 -3.32 -9.12
C LEU A 96 -16.18 -3.80 -9.19
N ALA A 97 -15.82 -4.44 -10.31
CA ALA A 97 -14.46 -4.94 -10.49
C ALA A 97 -13.44 -3.81 -10.48
N GLY A 98 -13.75 -2.69 -11.13
CA GLY A 98 -12.85 -1.53 -11.17
C GLY A 98 -12.69 -0.89 -9.80
N ARG A 99 -13.78 -0.73 -9.05
CA ARG A 99 -13.70 -0.19 -7.69
C ARG A 99 -12.88 -1.09 -6.79
N THR A 100 -13.01 -2.41 -6.91
CA THR A 100 -12.21 -3.37 -6.14
C THR A 100 -10.72 -3.17 -6.39
N GLN A 101 -10.32 -2.94 -7.65
CA GLN A 101 -8.93 -2.69 -7.98
C GLN A 101 -8.43 -1.37 -7.41
N ASN A 102 -9.28 -0.36 -7.32
CA ASN A 102 -8.90 0.96 -6.80
C ASN A 102 -8.73 0.97 -5.28
N ARG A 103 -9.42 0.08 -4.55
CA ARG A 103 -9.33 -0.02 -3.08
C ARG A 103 -8.06 -0.77 -2.70
N ARG A 104 -6.95 -0.02 -2.60
CA ARG A 104 -5.64 -0.67 -2.42
C ARG A 104 -4.69 0.19 -1.61
N ALA A 105 -3.62 -0.44 -1.15
CA ALA A 105 -2.38 0.22 -0.76
C ALA A 105 -1.29 -0.30 -1.69
N GLU A 106 -0.42 0.60 -2.08
CA GLU A 106 0.74 0.29 -2.94
C GLU A 106 1.98 0.35 -2.08
N VAL A 107 2.72 -0.75 -2.03
CA VAL A 107 4.03 -0.80 -1.37
C VAL A 107 5.08 -0.67 -2.46
N ILE A 108 5.62 0.52 -2.63
CA ILE A 108 6.56 0.84 -3.69
C ILE A 108 7.95 0.86 -3.08
N PHE A 109 8.87 0.04 -3.60
CA PHE A 109 10.17 -0.08 -3.00
C PHE A 109 11.28 -0.13 -4.05
N GLN A 110 12.48 0.28 -3.63
CA GLN A 110 13.66 0.31 -4.47
C GLN A 110 14.76 -0.46 -3.75
N MET A 111 15.39 -1.40 -4.47
CA MET A 111 16.40 -2.27 -3.89
C MET A 111 17.75 -1.56 -3.82
N SER A 112 18.50 -1.89 -2.77
CA SER A 112 19.87 -1.38 -2.62
C SER A 112 20.74 -1.85 -3.78
N GLY A 113 21.41 -0.90 -4.41
CA GLY A 113 22.36 -1.20 -5.47
C GLY A 113 21.77 -1.51 -6.82
N GLU A 114 20.45 -1.56 -6.96
CA GLU A 114 19.79 -1.90 -8.21
C GLU A 114 20.06 -0.90 -9.32
N ASN A 115 20.25 0.35 -8.97
CA ASN A 115 20.50 1.40 -9.94
C ASN A 115 21.98 1.65 -10.21
N LEU A 116 22.83 0.75 -9.78
CA LEU A 116 24.26 0.84 -10.08
C LEU A 116 24.53 0.39 -11.51
N PRO A 117 25.45 1.04 -12.19
CA PRO A 117 25.83 0.62 -13.55
C PRO A 117 26.38 -0.79 -13.57
#